data_e6612f3c3c0d1a6450f8f2352b5f5b5b
#
_entry.id   e6612f3c3c0d1a6450f8f2352b5f5b5b
#
_cell.length_a   1.000
_cell.length_b   1.000
_cell.length_c   1.000
_cell.angle_alpha   90.00
_cell.angle_beta   90.00
_cell.angle_gamma   90.00
#
_symmetry.space_group_name_H-M   'P 1'
#
loop_
_entity.id
_entity.type
_entity.pdbx_description
1 polymer ?
#
loop_
_entity_poly.entity_id
_entity_poly.type
_entity_poly.pdbx_seq_one_letter_code
_entity_poly.pdbx_strand_id
1 'polypeptide(L)'
;QDSRPCEERFGCTRYVDTSIPHIPVTAHGLKENGYATIATTNWLPYSWSINNVAFAEVMHTALSYFQAGRAEAGYKLLKSSVLDGMYLGDSPGNFGQISFYDAARGECYRDFGDPIGVASRVLIQGLFGILPDALNQQIILRPGFPDDWDKASVSTPDISYRFTRKEDTDTY
;
A
#
# COMPACT_ATOMS: atom_id res chain seq x y z
N GLN A 1 17.02 12.40 -20.41
CA GLN A 1 15.83 11.79 -19.78
C GLN A 1 15.65 12.42 -18.40
N ASP A 2 14.45 12.92 -18.10
CA ASP A 2 14.16 13.53 -16.80
C ASP A 2 14.12 12.44 -15.72
N SER A 3 15.09 12.43 -14.83
CA SER A 3 15.26 11.44 -13.76
C SER A 3 14.49 11.78 -12.48
N ARG A 4 13.75 12.90 -12.46
CA ARG A 4 12.96 13.26 -11.29
C ARG A 4 11.89 12.21 -11.00
N PRO A 5 11.58 11.92 -9.73
CA PRO A 5 10.49 11.04 -9.35
C PRO A 5 9.15 11.47 -9.96
N CYS A 6 8.25 10.51 -10.16
CA CYS A 6 6.91 10.78 -10.70
C CYS A 6 6.19 11.89 -9.91
N GLU A 7 6.35 11.91 -8.60
CA GLU A 7 5.73 12.90 -7.72
C GLU A 7 6.18 14.33 -8.03
N GLU A 8 7.48 14.53 -8.29
CA GLU A 8 8.02 15.85 -8.63
C GLU A 8 7.58 16.34 -10.01
N ARG A 9 7.36 15.39 -10.94
CA ARG A 9 6.94 15.73 -12.32
C ARG A 9 5.44 15.93 -12.46
N PHE A 10 4.63 15.09 -11.79
CA PHE A 10 3.20 14.96 -12.05
C PHE A 10 2.34 15.12 -10.83
N GLY A 11 2.89 15.14 -9.62
CA GLY A 11 2.12 15.24 -8.38
C GLY A 11 1.15 14.09 -8.16
N CYS A 12 1.51 12.86 -8.58
CA CYS A 12 0.61 11.70 -8.61
C CYS A 12 -0.04 11.43 -7.26
N THR A 13 0.74 11.41 -6.18
CA THR A 13 0.21 11.12 -4.84
C THR A 13 -0.59 12.28 -4.29
N ARG A 14 -0.25 13.51 -4.65
CA ARG A 14 -1.06 14.70 -4.28
C ARG A 14 -2.46 14.65 -4.90
N TYR A 15 -2.57 14.16 -6.13
CA TYR A 15 -3.88 13.96 -6.74
C TYR A 15 -4.73 12.97 -5.93
N VAL A 16 -4.13 11.86 -5.48
CA VAL A 16 -4.83 10.89 -4.61
C VAL A 16 -5.30 11.57 -3.32
N ASP A 17 -4.42 12.31 -2.64
CA ASP A 17 -4.75 12.98 -1.38
C ASP A 17 -5.93 13.96 -1.50
N THR A 18 -6.05 14.64 -2.64
CA THR A 18 -6.99 15.76 -2.80
C THR A 18 -8.24 15.42 -3.61
N SER A 19 -8.20 14.39 -4.43
CA SER A 19 -9.23 14.15 -5.45
C SER A 19 -9.88 12.78 -5.37
N ILE A 20 -9.21 11.79 -4.77
CA ILE A 20 -9.78 10.45 -4.61
C ILE A 20 -10.45 10.33 -3.25
N PRO A 21 -11.71 9.89 -3.17
CA PRO A 21 -12.39 9.69 -1.90
C PRO A 21 -11.68 8.65 -1.02
N HIS A 22 -11.48 9.01 0.25
CA HIS A 22 -10.98 8.11 1.28
C HIS A 22 -12.15 7.42 1.95
N ILE A 23 -12.12 6.09 2.00
CA ILE A 23 -13.17 5.25 2.59
C ILE A 23 -12.67 4.75 3.94
N PRO A 24 -13.24 5.23 5.07
CA PRO A 24 -12.79 4.83 6.40
C PRO A 24 -12.95 3.34 6.65
N VAL A 25 -11.93 2.71 7.22
CA VAL A 25 -12.02 1.34 7.74
C VAL A 25 -12.72 1.41 9.09
N THR A 26 -13.98 0.95 9.14
CA THR A 26 -14.85 1.13 10.31
C THR A 26 -14.71 0.05 11.37
N ALA A 27 -14.09 -1.09 11.04
CA ALA A 27 -13.95 -2.21 11.95
C ALA A 27 -13.02 -1.88 13.14
N HIS A 28 -13.39 -2.31 14.33
CA HIS A 28 -12.57 -2.29 15.54
C HIS A 28 -11.93 -0.92 15.89
N GLY A 29 -12.63 0.18 15.66
CA GLY A 29 -12.13 1.53 16.00
C GLY A 29 -11.00 2.04 15.10
N LEU A 30 -10.75 1.44 13.96
CA LEU A 30 -9.69 1.87 13.05
C LEU A 30 -9.98 3.23 12.40
N LYS A 31 -11.25 3.56 12.22
CA LYS A 31 -11.68 4.87 11.71
C LYS A 31 -11.18 6.02 12.58
N GLU A 32 -11.30 5.89 13.90
CA GLU A 32 -10.89 6.90 14.87
C GLU A 32 -9.37 7.11 14.86
N ASN A 33 -8.61 6.10 14.46
CA ASN A 33 -7.17 6.17 14.25
C ASN A 33 -6.78 6.63 12.84
N GLY A 34 -7.78 7.04 12.04
CA GLY A 34 -7.58 7.58 10.70
C GLY A 34 -7.14 6.54 9.66
N TYR A 35 -7.45 5.24 9.88
CA TYR A 35 -7.25 4.23 8.85
C TYR A 35 -8.35 4.33 7.81
N ALA A 36 -7.95 4.38 6.55
CA ALA A 36 -8.84 4.44 5.41
C ALA A 36 -8.21 3.76 4.19
N THR A 37 -9.05 3.13 3.38
CA THR A 37 -8.73 2.78 2.01
C THR A 37 -9.10 3.93 1.08
N ILE A 38 -8.93 3.77 -0.22
CA ILE A 38 -9.31 4.78 -1.21
C ILE A 38 -10.26 4.19 -2.24
N ALA A 39 -11.12 5.03 -2.76
CA ALA A 39 -11.98 4.65 -3.87
C ALA A 39 -11.19 4.39 -5.16
N THR A 40 -11.76 3.58 -6.04
CA THR A 40 -11.17 3.27 -7.34
C THR A 40 -11.10 4.51 -8.23
N THR A 41 -12.09 5.39 -8.13
CA THR A 41 -12.16 6.64 -8.89
C THR A 41 -12.76 7.78 -8.05
N ASN A 42 -12.76 8.99 -8.60
CA ASN A 42 -13.39 10.18 -8.00
C ASN A 42 -14.69 10.61 -8.69
N TRP A 43 -15.29 9.77 -9.52
CA TRP A 43 -16.51 10.11 -10.26
C TRP A 43 -17.64 9.10 -10.05
N LEU A 44 -18.84 9.55 -10.36
CA LEU A 44 -20.10 8.81 -10.26
C LEU A 44 -20.43 8.10 -11.57
N PRO A 45 -21.38 7.23 -11.52
CA PRO A 45 -21.69 6.03 -10.75
C PRO A 45 -21.54 4.80 -11.63
N TYR A 46 -21.66 3.65 -11.16
CA TYR A 46 -21.58 2.29 -11.71
C TYR A 46 -20.38 1.54 -11.13
N SER A 47 -20.08 0.36 -11.66
CA SER A 47 -18.86 -0.38 -11.35
C SER A 47 -17.64 0.54 -11.41
N TRP A 48 -16.72 0.41 -10.48
CA TRP A 48 -15.51 1.24 -10.39
C TRP A 48 -15.79 2.72 -10.07
N SER A 49 -16.66 2.95 -9.12
CA SER A 49 -17.10 4.29 -8.71
C SER A 49 -16.41 4.78 -7.44
N ILE A 50 -16.87 5.95 -6.95
CA ILE A 50 -16.42 6.54 -5.68
C ILE A 50 -16.75 5.68 -4.45
N ASN A 51 -17.64 4.70 -4.58
CA ASN A 51 -18.00 3.78 -3.50
C ASN A 51 -17.23 2.45 -3.59
N ASN A 52 -16.48 2.25 -4.65
CA ASN A 52 -15.79 1.00 -4.90
C ASN A 52 -14.34 1.06 -4.45
N VAL A 53 -13.88 -0.01 -3.83
CA VAL A 53 -12.49 -0.22 -3.46
C VAL A 53 -11.95 -1.43 -4.22
N ALA A 54 -11.01 -1.21 -5.11
CA ALA A 54 -10.28 -2.26 -5.81
C ALA A 54 -8.89 -2.40 -5.20
N PHE A 55 -8.65 -3.47 -4.48
CA PHE A 55 -7.46 -3.59 -3.62
C PHE A 55 -6.15 -3.65 -4.40
N ALA A 56 -6.14 -4.17 -5.62
CA ALA A 56 -4.92 -4.14 -6.44
C ALA A 56 -4.49 -2.71 -6.76
N GLU A 57 -5.42 -1.85 -7.16
CA GLU A 57 -5.17 -0.43 -7.45
C GLU A 57 -4.78 0.34 -6.19
N VAL A 58 -5.44 0.05 -5.06
CA VAL A 58 -5.10 0.65 -3.78
C VAL A 58 -3.67 0.27 -3.36
N MET A 59 -3.29 -1.00 -3.52
CA MET A 59 -1.93 -1.46 -3.24
C MET A 59 -0.90 -0.83 -4.18
N HIS A 60 -1.20 -0.68 -5.48
CA HIS A 60 -0.33 0.05 -6.41
C HIS A 60 -0.18 1.52 -6.00
N THR A 61 -1.24 2.13 -5.50
CA THR A 61 -1.19 3.50 -4.97
C THR A 61 -0.29 3.57 -3.72
N ALA A 62 -0.39 2.60 -2.80
CA ALA A 62 0.51 2.52 -1.66
C ALA A 62 1.97 2.39 -2.11
N LEU A 63 2.26 1.56 -3.14
CA LEU A 63 3.61 1.48 -3.72
C LEU A 63 4.07 2.82 -4.28
N SER A 64 3.18 3.57 -4.94
CA SER A 64 3.49 4.90 -5.48
C SER A 64 3.85 5.90 -4.38
N TYR A 65 3.20 5.85 -3.22
CA TYR A 65 3.58 6.64 -2.05
C TYR A 65 5.01 6.29 -1.57
N PHE A 66 5.35 5.02 -1.45
CA PHE A 66 6.71 4.60 -1.08
C PHE A 66 7.74 5.10 -2.12
N GLN A 67 7.44 4.95 -3.41
CA GLN A 67 8.32 5.41 -4.49
C GLN A 67 8.52 6.93 -4.50
N ALA A 68 7.50 7.67 -4.06
CA ALA A 68 7.56 9.13 -3.89
C ALA A 68 8.28 9.57 -2.60
N GLY A 69 8.78 8.63 -1.78
CA GLY A 69 9.43 8.93 -0.50
C GLY A 69 8.45 9.30 0.62
N ARG A 70 7.16 9.00 0.46
CA ARG A 70 6.10 9.26 1.44
C ARG A 70 5.76 8.00 2.22
N ALA A 71 6.73 7.51 2.99
CA ALA A 71 6.69 6.21 3.67
C ALA A 71 5.48 6.07 4.61
N GLU A 72 5.20 7.09 5.43
CA GLU A 72 4.07 7.10 6.36
C GLU A 72 2.71 6.93 5.66
N ALA A 73 2.49 7.68 4.58
CA ALA A 73 1.26 7.58 3.80
C ALA A 73 1.15 6.21 3.11
N GLY A 74 2.25 5.72 2.53
CA GLY A 74 2.34 4.41 1.90
C GLY A 74 2.05 3.28 2.87
N TYR A 75 2.67 3.31 4.05
CA TYR A 75 2.44 2.31 5.09
C TYR A 75 1.01 2.35 5.63
N LYS A 76 0.49 3.54 5.90
CA LYS A 76 -0.88 3.69 6.40
C LYS A 76 -1.92 3.15 5.42
N LEU A 77 -1.77 3.45 4.13
CA LEU A 77 -2.66 2.92 3.09
C LEU A 77 -2.51 1.41 2.94
N LEU A 78 -1.29 0.89 2.91
CA LEU A 78 -1.01 -0.55 2.86
C LEU A 78 -1.65 -1.27 4.05
N LYS A 79 -1.40 -0.79 5.28
CA LYS A 79 -1.95 -1.38 6.50
C LYS A 79 -3.47 -1.33 6.53
N SER A 80 -4.07 -0.20 6.17
CA SER A 80 -5.53 -0.06 6.07
C SER A 80 -6.14 -1.10 5.14
N SER A 81 -5.53 -1.26 3.97
CA SER A 81 -6.03 -2.16 2.93
C SER A 81 -5.87 -3.64 3.31
N VAL A 82 -4.75 -4.00 3.93
CA VAL A 82 -4.53 -5.36 4.45
C VAL A 82 -5.53 -5.69 5.56
N LEU A 83 -5.72 -4.77 6.50
CA LEU A 83 -6.67 -4.99 7.60
C LEU A 83 -8.11 -5.12 7.07
N ASP A 84 -8.53 -4.23 6.20
CA ASP A 84 -9.88 -4.23 5.66
C ASP A 84 -10.14 -5.43 4.73
N GLY A 85 -9.23 -5.67 3.79
CA GLY A 85 -9.40 -6.68 2.75
C GLY A 85 -9.10 -8.12 3.20
N MET A 86 -8.31 -8.34 4.27
CA MET A 86 -7.85 -9.67 4.66
C MET A 86 -8.26 -10.09 6.07
N TYR A 87 -8.39 -9.17 7.01
CA TYR A 87 -8.53 -9.54 8.43
C TYR A 87 -9.81 -9.06 9.09
N LEU A 88 -10.29 -7.87 8.80
CA LEU A 88 -11.35 -7.21 9.56
C LEU A 88 -12.60 -6.89 8.73
N GLY A 89 -12.50 -6.96 7.42
CA GLY A 89 -13.61 -6.76 6.50
C GLY A 89 -14.37 -8.05 6.21
N ASP A 90 -14.91 -8.14 4.99
CA ASP A 90 -15.72 -9.28 4.54
C ASP A 90 -14.90 -10.56 4.27
N SER A 91 -13.58 -10.50 4.46
CA SER A 91 -12.71 -11.68 4.32
C SER A 91 -11.81 -11.87 5.55
N PRO A 92 -12.36 -12.00 6.74
CA PRO A 92 -11.57 -12.05 7.97
C PRO A 92 -10.73 -13.33 8.05
N GLY A 93 -9.44 -13.16 8.23
CA GLY A 93 -8.50 -14.18 8.69
C GLY A 93 -8.31 -15.42 7.81
N ASN A 94 -8.79 -15.43 6.59
CA ASN A 94 -8.89 -16.66 5.79
C ASN A 94 -7.85 -16.78 4.66
N PHE A 95 -6.72 -16.10 4.75
CA PHE A 95 -5.67 -16.13 3.72
C PHE A 95 -6.14 -15.70 2.31
N GLY A 96 -7.40 -15.36 2.16
CA GLY A 96 -7.99 -14.84 0.93
C GLY A 96 -8.25 -13.36 1.07
N GLN A 97 -7.53 -12.55 0.33
CA GLN A 97 -7.84 -11.12 0.22
C GLN A 97 -9.04 -10.95 -0.70
N ILE A 98 -10.02 -10.14 -0.30
CA ILE A 98 -11.05 -9.70 -1.25
C ILE A 98 -10.40 -8.82 -2.31
N SER A 99 -10.88 -8.94 -3.54
CA SER A 99 -10.34 -8.18 -4.68
C SER A 99 -10.95 -6.80 -4.76
N PHE A 100 -12.24 -6.72 -4.42
CA PHE A 100 -13.05 -5.55 -4.65
C PHE A 100 -14.28 -5.56 -3.74
N TYR A 101 -14.70 -4.40 -3.25
CA TYR A 101 -16.00 -4.24 -2.64
C TYR A 101 -16.68 -2.91 -3.02
N ASP A 102 -18.02 -2.88 -2.93
CA ASP A 102 -18.82 -1.68 -3.02
C ASP A 102 -19.28 -1.26 -1.62
N ALA A 103 -18.71 -0.17 -1.11
CA ALA A 103 -18.99 0.30 0.24
C ALA A 103 -20.44 0.76 0.45
N ALA A 104 -21.16 1.15 -0.61
CA ALA A 104 -22.55 1.57 -0.53
C ALA A 104 -23.53 0.41 -0.55
N ARG A 105 -23.19 -0.70 -1.23
CA ARG A 105 -24.06 -1.86 -1.40
C ARG A 105 -23.72 -3.01 -0.46
N GLY A 106 -22.50 -3.03 0.10
CA GLY A 106 -22.00 -4.16 0.88
C GLY A 106 -21.66 -5.39 0.03
N GLU A 107 -21.53 -5.24 -1.28
CA GLU A 107 -21.13 -6.31 -2.19
C GLU A 107 -19.62 -6.49 -2.18
N CYS A 108 -19.12 -7.72 -2.13
CA CYS A 108 -17.69 -8.00 -2.25
C CYS A 108 -17.40 -9.14 -3.21
N TYR A 109 -16.23 -9.11 -3.83
CA TYR A 109 -15.77 -10.08 -4.82
C TYR A 109 -14.39 -10.60 -4.44
N ARG A 110 -14.19 -11.92 -4.63
CA ARG A 110 -12.95 -12.63 -4.24
C ARG A 110 -12.22 -13.27 -5.42
N ASP A 111 -12.75 -13.10 -6.62
CA ASP A 111 -12.40 -13.95 -7.77
C ASP A 111 -11.13 -13.51 -8.50
N PHE A 112 -10.51 -12.41 -8.10
CA PHE A 112 -9.28 -11.92 -8.71
C PHE A 112 -8.07 -12.17 -7.82
N GLY A 113 -7.02 -12.75 -8.36
CA GLY A 113 -5.78 -13.03 -7.63
C GLY A 113 -4.78 -11.88 -7.59
N ASP A 114 -5.01 -10.81 -8.35
CA ASP A 114 -4.12 -9.68 -8.49
C ASP A 114 -3.81 -8.93 -7.16
N PRO A 115 -4.76 -8.70 -6.23
CA PRO A 115 -4.46 -8.01 -4.98
C PRO A 115 -3.37 -8.69 -4.15
N ILE A 116 -3.32 -10.02 -4.15
CA ILE A 116 -2.33 -10.80 -3.40
C ILE A 116 -0.93 -10.56 -3.94
N GLY A 117 -0.79 -10.62 -5.26
CA GLY A 117 0.49 -10.37 -5.93
C GLY A 117 0.98 -8.94 -5.73
N VAL A 118 0.07 -7.97 -5.84
CA VAL A 118 0.41 -6.55 -5.64
C VAL A 118 0.73 -6.26 -4.18
N ALA A 119 0.00 -6.83 -3.21
CA ALA A 119 0.30 -6.69 -1.78
C ALA A 119 1.72 -7.19 -1.47
N SER A 120 2.10 -8.36 -1.97
CA SER A 120 3.45 -8.90 -1.85
C SER A 120 4.50 -7.95 -2.45
N ARG A 121 4.21 -7.38 -3.61
CA ARG A 121 5.08 -6.40 -4.25
C ARG A 121 5.26 -5.14 -3.42
N VAL A 122 4.19 -4.61 -2.85
CA VAL A 122 4.26 -3.41 -1.99
C VAL A 122 5.09 -3.67 -0.74
N LEU A 123 4.93 -4.85 -0.13
CA LEU A 123 5.76 -5.25 1.00
C LEU A 123 7.26 -5.27 0.62
N ILE A 124 7.61 -5.97 -0.45
CA ILE A 124 9.02 -6.15 -0.83
C ILE A 124 9.62 -4.87 -1.40
N GLN A 125 8.97 -4.26 -2.39
CA GLN A 125 9.53 -3.10 -3.11
C GLN A 125 9.23 -1.76 -2.44
N GLY A 126 8.14 -1.66 -1.67
CA GLY A 126 7.75 -0.44 -0.97
C GLY A 126 8.30 -0.42 0.46
N LEU A 127 7.75 -1.24 1.33
CA LEU A 127 8.06 -1.21 2.76
C LEU A 127 9.51 -1.65 3.04
N PHE A 128 9.93 -2.81 2.50
CA PHE A 128 11.30 -3.30 2.64
C PHE A 128 12.25 -2.71 1.58
N GLY A 129 11.74 -2.06 0.55
CA GLY A 129 12.52 -1.30 -0.40
C GLY A 129 13.54 -2.10 -1.20
N ILE A 130 13.28 -3.39 -1.45
CA ILE A 130 14.17 -4.27 -2.22
C ILE A 130 13.83 -4.11 -3.70
N LEU A 131 14.71 -3.45 -4.45
CA LEU A 131 14.53 -3.14 -5.87
C LEU A 131 15.63 -3.83 -6.69
N PRO A 132 15.39 -5.01 -7.26
CA PRO A 132 16.37 -5.67 -8.11
C PRO A 132 16.52 -4.93 -9.44
N ASP A 133 17.75 -4.69 -9.84
CA ASP A 133 18.13 -4.14 -11.14
C ASP A 133 19.09 -5.12 -11.85
N ALA A 134 18.49 -6.13 -12.46
CA ALA A 134 19.23 -7.21 -13.11
C ALA A 134 20.07 -6.72 -14.29
N LEU A 135 19.66 -5.64 -14.98
CA LEU A 135 20.41 -5.08 -16.10
C LEU A 135 21.75 -4.52 -15.66
N ASN A 136 21.80 -3.91 -14.49
CA ASN A 136 23.02 -3.35 -13.92
C ASN A 136 23.67 -4.27 -12.88
N GLN A 137 23.18 -5.51 -12.71
CA GLN A 137 23.67 -6.51 -11.76
C GLN A 137 23.75 -5.96 -10.33
N GLN A 138 22.71 -5.24 -9.90
CA GLN A 138 22.66 -4.61 -8.59
C GLN A 138 21.30 -4.79 -7.92
N ILE A 139 21.28 -4.63 -6.61
CA ILE A 139 20.07 -4.48 -5.81
C ILE A 139 20.13 -3.12 -5.14
N ILE A 140 19.06 -2.34 -5.30
CA ILE A 140 18.89 -1.06 -4.63
C ILE A 140 18.07 -1.30 -3.38
N LEU A 141 18.55 -0.83 -2.23
CA LEU A 141 17.79 -0.83 -0.99
C LEU A 141 17.29 0.59 -0.71
N ARG A 142 15.97 0.75 -0.64
CA ARG A 142 15.30 1.99 -0.30
C ARG A 142 14.10 1.67 0.60
N PRO A 143 14.30 1.27 1.85
CA PRO A 143 13.22 0.95 2.76
C PRO A 143 12.32 2.15 3.03
N GLY A 144 11.02 1.87 3.18
CA GLY A 144 10.00 2.85 3.55
C GLY A 144 9.41 2.54 4.92
N PHE A 145 10.25 2.31 5.92
CA PHE A 145 9.77 2.05 7.27
C PHE A 145 9.21 3.32 7.92
N PRO A 146 8.06 3.21 8.62
CA PRO A 146 7.53 4.31 9.41
C PRO A 146 8.53 4.85 10.43
N ASP A 147 8.39 6.12 10.79
CA ASP A 147 9.33 6.78 11.70
C ASP A 147 9.32 6.20 13.11
N ASP A 148 8.19 5.62 13.52
CA ASP A 148 8.00 4.96 14.82
C ASP A 148 8.54 3.52 14.90
N TRP A 149 9.10 3.00 13.79
CA TRP A 149 9.67 1.66 13.77
C TRP A 149 11.15 1.69 14.17
N ASP A 150 11.48 0.94 15.19
CA ASP A 150 12.86 0.78 15.70
C ASP A 150 13.58 -0.43 15.10
N LYS A 151 12.85 -1.38 14.51
CA LYS A 151 13.40 -2.60 13.93
C LYS A 151 12.47 -3.26 12.92
N ALA A 152 13.06 -3.89 11.92
CA ALA A 152 12.39 -4.78 10.98
C ALA A 152 13.37 -5.82 10.43
N SER A 153 12.86 -6.89 9.85
CA SER A 153 13.70 -7.87 9.16
C SER A 153 12.93 -8.53 8.03
N VAL A 154 13.63 -8.87 6.97
CA VAL A 154 13.12 -9.62 5.84
C VAL A 154 14.09 -10.73 5.47
N SER A 155 13.55 -11.86 5.03
CA SER A 155 14.32 -12.95 4.47
C SER A 155 13.59 -13.48 3.22
N THR A 156 14.28 -13.43 2.11
CA THR A 156 13.85 -14.01 0.84
C THR A 156 14.91 -15.00 0.36
N PRO A 157 14.65 -15.81 -0.68
CA PRO A 157 15.68 -16.70 -1.22
C PRO A 157 16.97 -15.99 -1.64
N ASP A 158 16.86 -14.75 -2.12
CA ASP A 158 17.96 -14.01 -2.74
C ASP A 158 18.62 -13.00 -1.81
N ILE A 159 17.87 -12.46 -0.83
CA ILE A 159 18.36 -11.43 0.07
C ILE A 159 17.72 -11.53 1.44
N SER A 160 18.52 -11.30 2.47
CA SER A 160 18.05 -11.14 3.85
C SER A 160 18.74 -9.95 4.47
N TYR A 161 17.99 -9.11 5.17
CA TYR A 161 18.57 -8.03 5.94
C TYR A 161 17.75 -7.73 7.21
N ARG A 162 18.39 -7.03 8.15
CA ARG A 162 17.76 -6.53 9.37
C ARG A 162 17.97 -5.03 9.45
N PHE A 163 16.90 -4.33 9.71
CA PHE A 163 16.88 -2.90 9.99
C PHE A 163 16.81 -2.67 11.50
N THR A 164 17.56 -1.69 11.97
CA THR A 164 17.46 -1.14 13.34
C THR A 164 17.62 0.36 13.28
N ARG A 165 16.77 1.08 14.00
CA ARG A 165 16.84 2.54 14.18
C ARG A 165 17.22 2.83 15.63
N LYS A 166 18.23 3.66 15.81
CA LYS A 166 18.62 4.20 17.11
C LYS A 166 18.83 5.70 16.97
N GLU A 167 18.03 6.47 17.70
CA GLU A 167 18.00 7.92 17.55
C GLU A 167 17.77 8.28 16.06
N ASP A 168 18.69 9.01 15.45
CA ASP A 168 18.61 9.44 14.03
C ASP A 168 19.44 8.55 13.08
N THR A 169 19.84 7.35 13.52
CA THR A 169 20.71 6.49 12.71
C THR A 169 20.02 5.17 12.37
N ASP A 170 19.88 4.91 11.08
CA ASP A 170 19.39 3.66 10.52
C ASP A 170 20.56 2.75 10.15
N THR A 171 20.47 1.49 10.55
CA THR A 171 21.46 0.44 10.23
C THR A 171 20.78 -0.72 9.54
N TYR A 172 21.42 -1.25 8.47
CA TYR A 172 20.90 -2.35 7.63
C TYR A 172 21.89 -3.52 7.61
#